data_fe9d02aa63f2dbef503c175177d57eed
#
_entry.id   fe9d02aa63f2dbef503c175177d57eed
#
_cell.length_a   1.000
_cell.length_b   1.000
_cell.length_c   1.000
_cell.angle_alpha   90.00
_cell.angle_beta   90.00
_cell.angle_gamma   90.00
#
_symmetry.space_group_name_H-M   'P 1'
#
loop_
_entity.id
_entity.type
_entity.pdbx_description
1 polymer ?
#
loop_
_entity_poly.entity_id
_entity_poly.type
_entity_poly.pdbx_seq_one_letter_code
_entity_poly.pdbx_strand_id
1 'polypeptide(L)'
;MSNEIATKEHYMPELNADIIKKYICPAATEQEIYIFLQLCKAQRLNPFLREAYLVKYGNSPATIVTGKETFTKRAASLPDFSGFKAGIIVLSGDKIVYREGAFYTSSESVMGGWAEVYVKGRAVPYRNEVSVEEYEGKKADGSPTKMWAEKRGTMIRKVALVQSLREAFPDAFGG
;
A
#
# COMPACT_ATOMS: atom_id res chain seq x y z
N MET A 1 5.51 -3.88 42.19
CA MET A 1 4.22 -3.96 41.46
C MET A 1 4.56 -3.97 39.99
N SER A 2 4.65 -5.16 39.40
CA SER A 2 4.99 -5.41 38.00
C SER A 2 3.74 -5.18 37.17
N ASN A 3 3.75 -4.16 36.31
CA ASN A 3 2.73 -3.91 35.32
C ASN A 3 2.93 -4.90 34.17
N GLU A 4 2.25 -6.03 34.21
CA GLU A 4 2.09 -6.91 33.06
C GLU A 4 1.21 -6.18 32.05
N ILE A 5 1.87 -5.64 31.02
CA ILE A 5 1.18 -5.22 29.80
C ILE A 5 0.72 -6.52 29.12
N ALA A 6 -0.54 -6.89 29.39
CA ALA A 6 -1.19 -7.97 28.69
C ALA A 6 -1.12 -7.67 27.18
N THR A 7 -0.28 -8.42 26.46
CA THR A 7 -0.30 -8.46 25.02
C THR A 7 -1.70 -8.92 24.61
N LYS A 8 -2.52 -8.01 24.11
CA LYS A 8 -3.79 -8.36 23.46
C LYS A 8 -3.46 -9.36 22.36
N GLU A 9 -3.65 -10.64 22.64
CA GLU A 9 -3.72 -11.64 21.57
C GLU A 9 -4.73 -11.13 20.55
N HIS A 10 -4.24 -10.79 19.37
CA HIS A 10 -5.07 -10.35 18.28
C HIS A 10 -5.89 -11.57 17.86
N TYR A 11 -7.17 -11.63 18.27
CA TYR A 11 -8.09 -12.65 17.78
C TYR A 11 -8.10 -12.58 16.26
N MET A 12 -7.40 -13.51 15.64
CA MET A 12 -7.46 -13.73 14.19
C MET A 12 -8.58 -14.75 13.96
N PRO A 13 -9.73 -14.34 13.43
CA PRO A 13 -10.73 -15.31 13.02
C PRO A 13 -10.07 -16.29 12.05
N GLU A 14 -10.36 -17.56 12.19
CA GLU A 14 -9.76 -18.61 11.38
C GLU A 14 -10.09 -18.36 9.89
N LEU A 15 -9.11 -17.83 9.16
CA LEU A 15 -9.27 -17.57 7.75
C LEU A 15 -9.13 -18.90 6.99
N ASN A 16 -10.21 -19.36 6.38
CA ASN A 16 -10.27 -20.57 5.58
C ASN A 16 -10.88 -20.32 4.19
N ALA A 17 -10.83 -21.32 3.33
CA ALA A 17 -11.30 -21.22 1.96
C ALA A 17 -12.78 -20.87 1.86
N ASP A 18 -13.62 -21.45 2.72
CA ASP A 18 -15.06 -21.22 2.73
C ASP A 18 -15.41 -19.78 3.09
N ILE A 19 -14.71 -19.22 4.07
CA ILE A 19 -14.88 -17.83 4.47
C ILE A 19 -14.48 -16.89 3.33
N ILE A 20 -13.37 -17.16 2.66
CA ILE A 20 -12.91 -16.34 1.52
C ILE A 20 -13.94 -16.42 0.40
N LYS A 21 -14.38 -17.62 0.05
CA LYS A 21 -15.37 -17.85 -1.00
C LYS A 21 -16.71 -17.19 -0.71
N LYS A 22 -17.17 -17.27 0.54
CA LYS A 22 -18.50 -16.78 0.92
C LYS A 22 -18.54 -15.27 1.15
N TYR A 23 -17.49 -14.68 1.73
CA TYR A 23 -17.56 -13.33 2.27
C TYR A 23 -16.54 -12.35 1.68
N ILE A 24 -15.44 -12.84 1.06
CA ILE A 24 -14.38 -11.95 0.57
C ILE A 24 -14.42 -11.83 -0.96
N CYS A 25 -14.38 -12.96 -1.68
CA CYS A 25 -14.40 -12.96 -3.14
C CYS A 25 -15.16 -14.18 -3.69
N PRO A 26 -16.50 -14.14 -3.81
CA PRO A 26 -17.30 -15.25 -4.30
C PRO A 26 -16.94 -15.71 -5.72
N ALA A 27 -16.42 -14.81 -6.56
CA ALA A 27 -16.02 -15.11 -7.93
C ALA A 27 -14.63 -15.77 -8.05
N ALA A 28 -13.85 -15.84 -6.96
CA ALA A 28 -12.52 -16.43 -7.00
C ALA A 28 -12.56 -17.95 -7.21
N THR A 29 -11.58 -18.47 -7.94
CA THR A 29 -11.35 -19.91 -8.10
C THR A 29 -10.71 -20.50 -6.84
N GLU A 30 -10.75 -21.82 -6.68
CA GLU A 30 -10.10 -22.50 -5.56
C GLU A 30 -8.59 -22.24 -5.51
N GLN A 31 -7.96 -22.19 -6.67
CA GLN A 31 -6.53 -21.89 -6.78
C GLN A 31 -6.20 -20.45 -6.34
N GLU A 32 -7.01 -19.48 -6.75
CA GLU A 32 -6.85 -18.07 -6.32
C GLU A 32 -7.06 -17.91 -4.81
N ILE A 33 -8.05 -18.60 -4.26
CA ILE A 33 -8.33 -18.65 -2.81
C ILE A 33 -7.15 -19.26 -2.05
N TYR A 34 -6.60 -20.37 -2.55
CA TYR A 34 -5.46 -21.03 -1.94
C TYR A 34 -4.24 -20.10 -1.89
N ILE A 35 -3.89 -19.46 -3.02
CA ILE A 35 -2.77 -18.51 -3.09
C ILE A 35 -2.98 -17.34 -2.13
N PHE A 36 -4.18 -16.77 -2.10
CA PHE A 36 -4.52 -15.68 -1.19
C PHE A 36 -4.39 -16.08 0.28
N LEU A 37 -4.89 -17.27 0.63
CA LEU A 37 -4.80 -17.82 1.97
C LEU A 37 -3.34 -18.02 2.42
N GLN A 38 -2.49 -18.59 1.55
CA GLN A 38 -1.07 -18.79 1.84
C GLN A 38 -0.34 -17.46 2.02
N LEU A 39 -0.63 -16.48 1.18
CA LEU A 39 -0.06 -15.14 1.29
C LEU A 39 -0.47 -14.45 2.60
N CYS A 40 -1.76 -14.52 2.96
CA CYS A 40 -2.23 -13.96 4.23
C CYS A 40 -1.55 -14.61 5.44
N LYS A 41 -1.36 -15.93 5.41
CA LYS A 41 -0.65 -16.67 6.48
C LYS A 41 0.84 -16.27 6.53
N ALA A 42 1.54 -16.30 5.40
CA ALA A 42 2.96 -16.02 5.32
C ALA A 42 3.29 -14.58 5.76
N GLN A 43 2.47 -13.63 5.34
CA GLN A 43 2.67 -12.22 5.67
C GLN A 43 1.88 -11.74 6.89
N ARG A 44 1.20 -12.62 7.60
CA ARG A 44 0.35 -12.30 8.77
C ARG A 44 -0.64 -11.18 8.48
N LEU A 45 -1.30 -11.23 7.32
CA LEU A 45 -2.30 -10.26 6.90
C LEU A 45 -3.70 -10.71 7.30
N ASN A 46 -4.49 -9.78 7.84
CA ASN A 46 -5.89 -10.02 8.20
C ASN A 46 -6.83 -9.30 7.21
N PRO A 47 -7.52 -10.02 6.30
CA PRO A 47 -8.45 -9.42 5.35
C PRO A 47 -9.66 -8.73 6.02
N PHE A 48 -10.06 -9.17 7.21
CA PHE A 48 -11.16 -8.56 7.97
C PHE A 48 -10.77 -7.17 8.52
N LEU A 49 -9.47 -6.94 8.72
CA LEU A 49 -8.94 -5.62 9.06
C LEU A 49 -8.55 -4.79 7.84
N ARG A 50 -8.96 -5.24 6.64
CA ARG A 50 -8.65 -4.59 5.36
C ARG A 50 -7.15 -4.51 5.05
N GLU A 51 -6.37 -5.44 5.60
CA GLU A 51 -4.92 -5.52 5.36
C GLU A 51 -4.59 -6.19 4.02
N ALA A 52 -5.48 -7.03 3.51
CA ALA A 52 -5.39 -7.63 2.19
C ALA A 52 -6.76 -7.73 1.52
N TYR A 53 -6.78 -7.63 0.20
CA TYR A 53 -7.97 -7.75 -0.64
C TYR A 53 -7.70 -8.75 -1.76
N LEU A 54 -8.68 -9.63 -2.03
CA LEU A 54 -8.72 -10.46 -3.22
C LEU A 54 -9.75 -9.85 -4.16
N VAL A 55 -9.31 -9.28 -5.27
CA VAL A 55 -10.15 -8.54 -6.22
C VAL A 55 -10.18 -9.27 -7.55
N LYS A 56 -11.36 -9.59 -8.05
CA LYS A 56 -11.56 -10.23 -9.34
C LYS A 56 -12.57 -9.45 -10.17
N TYR A 57 -12.21 -9.15 -11.41
CA TYR A 57 -13.07 -8.48 -12.37
C TYR A 57 -13.42 -9.42 -13.52
N GLY A 58 -14.68 -9.80 -13.63
CA GLY A 58 -15.15 -10.71 -14.66
C GLY A 58 -14.36 -12.02 -14.69
N ASN A 59 -13.86 -12.39 -15.87
CA ASN A 59 -13.07 -13.60 -16.09
C ASN A 59 -11.55 -13.42 -15.94
N SER A 60 -11.09 -12.20 -15.62
CA SER A 60 -9.65 -11.97 -15.40
C SER A 60 -9.17 -12.69 -14.14
N PRO A 61 -7.87 -13.05 -14.07
CA PRO A 61 -7.28 -13.59 -12.84
C PRO A 61 -7.48 -12.64 -11.67
N ALA A 62 -7.71 -13.20 -10.47
CA ALA A 62 -7.84 -12.37 -9.27
C ALA A 62 -6.51 -11.71 -8.91
N THR A 63 -6.58 -10.45 -8.49
CA THR A 63 -5.43 -9.67 -8.02
C THR A 63 -5.46 -9.56 -6.50
N ILE A 64 -4.32 -9.81 -5.87
CA ILE A 64 -4.15 -9.62 -4.43
C ILE A 64 -3.61 -8.21 -4.20
N VAL A 65 -4.31 -7.42 -3.40
CA VAL A 65 -3.93 -6.05 -3.08
C VAL A 65 -3.72 -5.92 -1.57
N THR A 66 -2.53 -5.49 -1.17
CA THR A 66 -2.24 -5.18 0.24
C THR A 66 -2.67 -3.74 0.55
N GLY A 67 -3.38 -3.55 1.65
CA GLY A 67 -3.81 -2.25 2.13
C GLY A 67 -2.62 -1.34 2.47
N LYS A 68 -2.72 -0.06 2.16
CA LYS A 68 -1.66 0.94 2.45
C LYS A 68 -1.37 1.02 3.95
N GLU A 69 -2.41 0.94 4.76
CA GLU A 69 -2.33 1.00 6.22
C GLU A 69 -1.50 -0.14 6.80
N THR A 70 -1.46 -1.28 6.12
CA THR A 70 -0.63 -2.44 6.51
C THR A 70 0.85 -2.09 6.47
N PHE A 71 1.29 -1.39 5.43
CA PHE A 71 2.69 -0.97 5.30
C PHE A 71 3.09 -0.01 6.42
N THR A 72 2.30 1.03 6.67
CA THR A 72 2.59 2.01 7.73
C THR A 72 2.49 1.43 9.13
N LYS A 73 1.52 0.55 9.39
CA LYS A 73 1.35 -0.16 10.66
C LYS A 73 2.55 -1.09 10.93
N ARG A 74 2.97 -1.86 9.91
CA ARG A 74 4.13 -2.74 10.00
C ARG A 74 5.42 -1.94 10.21
N ALA A 75 5.62 -0.85 9.46
CA ALA A 75 6.76 0.05 9.65
C ALA A 75 6.83 0.58 11.09
N ALA A 76 5.70 1.06 11.62
CA ALA A 76 5.63 1.60 12.98
C ALA A 76 5.98 0.56 14.07
N SER A 77 5.92 -0.74 13.79
CA SER A 77 6.33 -1.81 14.72
C SER A 77 7.81 -2.17 14.62
N LEU A 78 8.54 -1.66 13.64
CA LEU A 78 9.97 -1.95 13.49
C LEU A 78 10.80 -1.07 14.41
N PRO A 79 11.78 -1.64 15.15
CA PRO A 79 12.55 -0.92 16.16
C PRO A 79 13.41 0.21 15.60
N ASP A 80 13.84 0.06 14.35
CA ASP A 80 14.70 1.03 13.66
C ASP A 80 13.95 2.05 12.81
N PHE A 81 12.62 1.97 12.74
CA PHE A 81 11.80 2.94 12.03
C PHE A 81 11.74 4.26 12.80
N SER A 82 12.11 5.37 12.13
CA SER A 82 12.14 6.72 12.71
C SER A 82 11.14 7.67 12.05
N GLY A 83 10.19 7.12 11.28
CA GLY A 83 9.17 7.91 10.60
C GLY A 83 9.36 8.05 9.10
N PHE A 84 8.48 8.80 8.48
CA PHE A 84 8.55 9.09 7.05
C PHE A 84 7.98 10.46 6.71
N LYS A 85 8.39 10.99 5.55
CA LYS A 85 7.70 12.07 4.84
C LYS A 85 7.27 11.54 3.48
N ALA A 86 6.12 12.00 2.99
CA ALA A 86 5.66 11.61 1.66
C ALA A 86 4.74 12.67 1.08
N GLY A 87 4.81 12.85 -0.23
CA GLY A 87 4.06 13.88 -0.91
C GLY A 87 3.88 13.62 -2.38
N ILE A 88 3.45 14.66 -3.07
CA ILE A 88 3.24 14.69 -4.51
C ILE A 88 4.20 15.66 -5.18
N ILE A 89 4.45 15.41 -6.46
CA ILE A 89 5.19 16.30 -7.35
C ILE A 89 4.18 16.84 -8.34
N VAL A 90 4.02 18.14 -8.39
CA VAL A 90 3.06 18.82 -9.27
C VAL A 90 3.74 19.77 -10.22
N LEU A 91 3.14 19.92 -11.41
CA LEU A 91 3.43 21.01 -12.33
C LEU A 91 2.46 22.15 -12.01
N SER A 92 3.01 23.29 -11.57
CA SER A 92 2.27 24.52 -11.25
C SER A 92 2.76 25.63 -12.19
N GLY A 93 1.95 25.95 -13.20
CA GLY A 93 2.48 26.70 -14.37
C GLY A 93 3.61 25.92 -15.05
N ASP A 94 4.77 26.55 -15.20
CA ASP A 94 5.97 25.94 -15.80
C ASP A 94 6.98 25.41 -14.76
N LYS A 95 6.56 25.29 -13.48
CA LYS A 95 7.46 24.89 -12.40
C LYS A 95 7.07 23.56 -11.78
N ILE A 96 8.06 22.72 -11.56
CA ILE A 96 7.93 21.50 -10.75
C ILE A 96 7.98 21.88 -9.27
N VAL A 97 6.96 21.49 -8.52
CA VAL A 97 6.82 21.78 -7.09
C VAL A 97 6.60 20.49 -6.31
N TYR A 98 7.39 20.33 -5.24
CA TYR A 98 7.23 19.22 -4.28
C TYR A 98 6.32 19.67 -3.15
N ARG A 99 5.24 18.92 -2.92
CA ARG A 99 4.29 19.18 -1.83
C ARG A 99 4.24 17.99 -0.88
N GLU A 100 4.28 18.26 0.41
CA GLU A 100 4.00 17.22 1.41
C GLU A 100 2.49 16.94 1.45
N GLY A 101 2.11 15.67 1.63
CA GLY A 101 0.71 15.25 1.54
C GLY A 101 0.26 15.02 0.11
N ALA A 102 -1.06 15.18 -0.14
CA ALA A 102 -1.67 14.92 -1.45
C ALA A 102 -2.57 16.08 -1.92
N PHE A 103 -2.41 17.26 -1.32
CA PHE A 103 -3.19 18.44 -1.70
C PHE A 103 -2.60 19.11 -2.94
N TYR A 104 -3.45 19.40 -3.90
CA TYR A 104 -3.16 20.21 -5.09
C TYR A 104 -4.43 20.93 -5.56
N THR A 105 -4.27 21.97 -6.35
CA THR A 105 -5.38 22.76 -6.91
C THR A 105 -5.77 22.27 -8.31
N SER A 106 -6.94 22.67 -8.78
CA SER A 106 -7.42 22.32 -10.12
C SER A 106 -6.57 22.91 -11.27
N SER A 107 -5.76 23.93 -10.99
CA SER A 107 -4.83 24.53 -11.95
C SER A 107 -3.47 23.81 -12.02
N GLU A 108 -3.24 22.81 -11.16
CA GLU A 108 -2.00 22.04 -11.11
C GLU A 108 -2.18 20.64 -11.66
N SER A 109 -1.13 20.10 -12.27
CA SER A 109 -1.10 18.71 -12.74
C SER A 109 -0.21 17.85 -11.85
N VAL A 110 -0.73 16.73 -11.36
CA VAL A 110 0.05 15.75 -10.58
C VAL A 110 0.92 14.94 -11.53
N MET A 111 2.24 15.11 -11.42
CA MET A 111 3.26 14.45 -12.25
C MET A 111 3.83 13.21 -11.58
N GLY A 112 3.97 13.22 -10.25
CA GLY A 112 4.61 12.14 -9.51
C GLY A 112 4.31 12.18 -8.02
N GLY A 113 4.94 11.25 -7.31
CA GLY A 113 4.97 11.18 -5.87
C GLY A 113 6.40 11.03 -5.36
N TRP A 114 6.64 11.44 -4.13
CA TRP A 114 7.91 11.26 -3.44
C TRP A 114 7.71 10.79 -2.01
N ALA A 115 8.70 10.08 -1.48
CA ALA A 115 8.72 9.71 -0.08
C ALA A 115 10.16 9.60 0.44
N GLU A 116 10.30 9.85 1.73
CA GLU A 116 11.52 9.66 2.51
C GLU A 116 11.19 8.80 3.72
N VAL A 117 11.93 7.72 3.93
CA VAL A 117 11.81 6.85 5.10
C VAL A 117 13.08 6.96 5.92
N TYR A 118 12.90 7.29 7.20
CA TYR A 118 13.98 7.52 8.15
C TYR A 118 14.23 6.26 8.97
N VAL A 119 15.50 5.86 9.05
CA VAL A 119 15.95 4.66 9.79
C VAL A 119 16.98 5.08 10.82
N LYS A 120 16.88 4.56 12.05
CA LYS A 120 17.84 4.86 13.12
C LYS A 120 19.27 4.55 12.71
N GLY A 121 20.18 5.43 13.06
CA GLY A 121 21.61 5.26 12.77
C GLY A 121 22.02 5.58 11.33
N ARG A 122 21.10 5.98 10.45
CA ARG A 122 21.41 6.44 9.09
C ARG A 122 21.36 7.96 8.99
N ALA A 123 22.38 8.53 8.37
CA ALA A 123 22.49 9.98 8.18
C ALA A 123 21.52 10.50 7.11
N VAL A 124 21.16 9.67 6.12
CA VAL A 124 20.27 10.04 5.02
C VAL A 124 19.07 9.10 4.95
N PRO A 125 17.86 9.60 4.65
CA PRO A 125 16.68 8.77 4.47
C PRO A 125 16.78 7.95 3.17
N TYR A 126 15.99 6.89 3.10
CA TYR A 126 15.66 6.24 1.84
C TYR A 126 14.63 7.11 1.11
N ARG A 127 15.01 7.66 -0.04
CA ARG A 127 14.17 8.56 -0.83
C ARG A 127 13.84 7.94 -2.18
N ASN A 128 12.57 7.93 -2.51
CA ASN A 128 12.04 7.55 -3.81
C ASN A 128 11.18 8.64 -4.41
N GLU A 129 11.29 8.79 -5.72
CA GLU A 129 10.43 9.61 -6.55
C GLU A 129 9.88 8.73 -7.68
N VAL A 130 8.58 8.78 -7.88
CA VAL A 130 7.88 7.93 -8.86
C VAL A 130 7.00 8.76 -9.76
N SER A 131 6.91 8.42 -11.04
CA SER A 131 6.07 9.14 -11.99
C SER A 131 4.66 8.56 -12.03
N VAL A 132 3.66 9.42 -12.27
CA VAL A 132 2.28 8.97 -12.52
C VAL A 132 2.21 8.11 -13.77
N GLU A 133 2.95 8.48 -14.81
CA GLU A 133 2.94 7.79 -16.10
C GLU A 133 3.31 6.30 -15.98
N GLU A 134 4.28 5.98 -15.11
CA GLU A 134 4.75 4.61 -14.88
C GLU A 134 3.77 3.77 -14.05
N TYR A 135 3.12 4.38 -13.06
CA TYR A 135 2.33 3.64 -12.07
C TYR A 135 0.82 3.76 -12.21
N GLU A 136 0.33 4.65 -13.08
CA GLU A 136 -1.10 4.85 -13.26
C GLU A 136 -1.77 3.58 -13.79
N GLY A 137 -2.64 2.98 -12.99
CA GLY A 137 -3.43 1.84 -13.43
C GLY A 137 -4.40 2.22 -14.53
N LYS A 138 -4.30 1.54 -15.69
CA LYS A 138 -5.10 1.79 -16.88
C LYS A 138 -6.11 0.68 -17.13
N LYS A 139 -7.26 1.01 -17.70
CA LYS A 139 -8.25 0.07 -18.21
C LYS A 139 -7.81 -0.43 -19.61
N ALA A 140 -8.57 -1.37 -20.17
CA ALA A 140 -8.32 -1.91 -21.50
C ALA A 140 -8.39 -0.85 -22.62
N ASP A 141 -9.17 0.22 -22.44
CA ASP A 141 -9.28 1.35 -23.34
C ASP A 141 -8.17 2.42 -23.18
N GLY A 142 -7.20 2.17 -22.30
CA GLY A 142 -6.11 3.09 -22.01
C GLY A 142 -6.44 4.20 -21.01
N SER A 143 -7.72 4.37 -20.63
CA SER A 143 -8.12 5.37 -19.64
C SER A 143 -7.70 4.95 -18.22
N PRO A 144 -7.46 5.91 -17.30
CA PRO A 144 -7.16 5.59 -15.91
C PRO A 144 -8.28 4.77 -15.25
N THR A 145 -7.90 3.87 -14.34
CA THR A 145 -8.89 3.23 -13.47
C THR A 145 -9.58 4.28 -12.58
N LYS A 146 -10.77 3.98 -12.07
CA LYS A 146 -11.57 4.90 -11.26
C LYS A 146 -10.77 5.55 -10.13
N MET A 147 -10.00 4.76 -9.40
CA MET A 147 -9.20 5.28 -8.28
C MET A 147 -8.12 6.27 -8.73
N TRP A 148 -7.46 6.00 -9.86
CA TRP A 148 -6.47 6.90 -10.41
C TRP A 148 -7.08 8.17 -11.01
N ALA A 149 -8.24 8.08 -11.65
CA ALA A 149 -8.96 9.25 -12.16
C ALA A 149 -9.42 10.20 -11.04
N GLU A 150 -9.97 9.63 -9.94
CA GLU A 150 -10.57 10.41 -8.86
C GLU A 150 -9.58 10.85 -7.78
N LYS A 151 -8.50 10.07 -7.54
CA LYS A 151 -7.60 10.24 -6.40
C LYS A 151 -6.12 10.12 -6.78
N ARG A 152 -5.74 10.70 -7.93
CA ARG A 152 -4.39 10.60 -8.51
C ARG A 152 -3.29 10.94 -7.51
N GLY A 153 -3.38 12.08 -6.82
CA GLY A 153 -2.39 12.51 -5.82
C GLY A 153 -2.25 11.53 -4.66
N THR A 154 -3.37 11.01 -4.13
CA THR A 154 -3.37 10.01 -3.07
C THR A 154 -2.74 8.69 -3.54
N MET A 155 -3.03 8.28 -4.77
CA MET A 155 -2.51 7.02 -5.33
C MET A 155 -1.01 7.08 -5.54
N ILE A 156 -0.51 8.12 -6.18
CA ILE A 156 0.94 8.22 -6.48
C ILE A 156 1.77 8.44 -5.21
N ARG A 157 1.27 9.23 -4.24
CA ARG A 157 1.90 9.37 -2.92
C ARG A 157 2.03 8.03 -2.20
N LYS A 158 0.97 7.18 -2.27
CA LYS A 158 1.00 5.82 -1.72
C LYS A 158 2.08 4.97 -2.37
N VAL A 159 2.21 5.01 -3.69
CA VAL A 159 3.23 4.25 -4.43
C VAL A 159 4.62 4.64 -3.96
N ALA A 160 4.93 5.94 -3.94
CA ALA A 160 6.22 6.44 -3.48
C ALA A 160 6.57 5.97 -2.06
N LEU A 161 5.61 6.06 -1.13
CA LEU A 161 5.81 5.62 0.25
C LEU A 161 6.08 4.12 0.35
N VAL A 162 5.32 3.29 -0.37
CA VAL A 162 5.51 1.82 -0.35
C VAL A 162 6.87 1.43 -0.93
N GLN A 163 7.32 2.07 -2.01
CA GLN A 163 8.64 1.82 -2.57
C GLN A 163 9.76 2.19 -1.58
N SER A 164 9.69 3.38 -0.98
CA SER A 164 10.68 3.79 0.03
C SER A 164 10.71 2.88 1.25
N LEU A 165 9.55 2.36 1.71
CA LEU A 165 9.48 1.40 2.81
C LEU A 165 10.12 0.05 2.45
N ARG A 166 9.92 -0.43 1.22
CA ARG A 166 10.52 -1.68 0.72
C ARG A 166 12.03 -1.59 0.64
N GLU A 167 12.57 -0.47 0.20
CA GLU A 167 14.02 -0.25 0.16
C GLU A 167 14.62 -0.07 1.55
N ALA A 168 13.91 0.62 2.45
CA ALA A 168 14.38 0.85 3.81
C ALA A 168 14.38 -0.44 4.67
N PHE A 169 13.42 -1.33 4.43
CA PHE A 169 13.18 -2.53 5.23
C PHE A 169 12.81 -3.73 4.33
N PRO A 170 13.74 -4.21 3.49
CA PRO A 170 13.45 -5.27 2.52
C PRO A 170 12.93 -6.55 3.17
N ASP A 171 13.45 -6.93 4.33
CA ASP A 171 13.02 -8.15 5.05
C ASP A 171 11.59 -8.04 5.59
N ALA A 172 11.13 -6.84 5.90
CA ALA A 172 9.78 -6.62 6.42
C ALA A 172 8.72 -6.45 5.32
N PHE A 173 9.13 -5.94 4.15
CA PHE A 173 8.23 -5.57 3.05
C PHE A 173 8.62 -6.21 1.71
N GLY A 174 9.64 -7.05 1.69
CA GLY A 174 10.07 -7.80 0.52
C GLY A 174 8.90 -8.57 -0.08
N GLY A 175 8.74 -8.46 -1.37
CA GLY A 175 7.71 -9.14 -2.12
C GLY A 175 8.28 -10.23 -2.96
#